data_964c877e968a61533847700d934da62e
#
_entry.id   964c877e968a61533847700d934da62e
#
_cell.length_a   1.000
_cell.length_b   1.000
_cell.length_c   1.000
_cell.angle_alpha   90.00
_cell.angle_beta   90.00
_cell.angle_gamma   90.00
#
_symmetry.space_group_name_H-M   'P 1'
#
loop_
_entity.id
_entity.type
_entity.pdbx_description
1 polymer ?
#
loop_
_entity_poly.entity_id
_entity_poly.type
_entity_poly.pdbx_seq_one_letter_code
_entity_poly.pdbx_strand_id
1 'polypeptide(L)'
;MDGPRGLGVTASDFGLEGPRGWAFRGVGVDAGPGSLIAVAGPSGSGRTCLLLALTGRMRSTEGTATVGGATLPRQMAAARRASALAHVPGVTDLDPALTVGEHLLERALLQRRFGGSLKDSLRGPLRPRAERAAEGKLRIDSALAAAGLDREALPKGSRTAVRDLERLEALRLSVALALVGRPGLLGVDDTDLKLSDAERAEVWALLKSIAQSGTTVVAVCGEAPDGAVRVSTRPTHHTSETDDKETADALAETGRS
;
A
#
# COMPACT_ATOMS: atom_id res chain seq x y z
N MET A 1 -8.82 22.57 10.32
CA MET A 1 -8.62 21.10 10.28
C MET A 1 -8.39 20.73 8.83
N ASP A 2 -7.15 20.41 8.45
CA ASP A 2 -6.92 19.81 7.12
C ASP A 2 -7.65 18.47 7.09
N GLY A 3 -8.57 18.30 6.15
CA GLY A 3 -9.29 17.04 5.96
C GLY A 3 -8.33 15.87 5.64
N PRO A 4 -8.82 14.63 5.62
CA PRO A 4 -7.98 13.48 5.36
C PRO A 4 -7.25 13.65 4.02
N ARG A 5 -5.92 13.53 4.05
CA ARG A 5 -5.06 13.58 2.84
C ARG A 5 -5.12 12.29 2.04
N GLY A 6 -5.86 11.30 2.55
CA GLY A 6 -6.05 10.00 1.93
C GLY A 6 -6.72 10.11 0.56
N LEU A 7 -6.42 9.17 -0.29
CA LEU A 7 -6.96 9.07 -1.63
C LEU A 7 -8.05 8.00 -1.66
N GLY A 8 -9.23 8.32 -2.21
CA GLY A 8 -10.20 7.30 -2.56
C GLY A 8 -9.63 6.37 -3.64
N VAL A 9 -9.96 5.10 -3.55
CA VAL A 9 -9.56 4.06 -4.51
C VAL A 9 -10.80 3.36 -5.03
N THR A 10 -11.06 3.48 -6.33
CA THR A 10 -12.14 2.73 -7.00
C THR A 10 -11.55 1.93 -8.16
N ALA A 11 -12.09 0.75 -8.42
CA ALA A 11 -11.72 -0.07 -9.58
C ALA A 11 -12.92 -0.84 -10.09
N SER A 12 -13.00 -1.02 -11.41
CA SER A 12 -14.02 -1.82 -12.10
C SER A 12 -13.36 -2.67 -13.17
N ASP A 13 -13.61 -3.97 -13.09
CA ASP A 13 -13.07 -4.99 -13.98
C ASP A 13 -11.56 -4.87 -14.21
N PHE A 14 -10.86 -4.42 -13.16
CA PHE A 14 -9.44 -4.10 -13.24
C PHE A 14 -8.62 -5.36 -13.34
N GLY A 15 -7.76 -5.45 -14.38
CA GLY A 15 -7.01 -6.63 -14.72
C GLY A 15 -5.64 -6.34 -15.30
N LEU A 16 -4.74 -7.31 -15.16
CA LEU A 16 -3.41 -7.28 -15.74
C LEU A 16 -3.08 -8.66 -16.30
N GLU A 17 -2.91 -8.72 -17.60
CA GLU A 17 -2.41 -9.88 -18.32
C GLU A 17 -0.94 -9.67 -18.71
N GLY A 18 -0.12 -10.64 -18.42
CA GLY A 18 1.29 -10.67 -18.78
C GLY A 18 1.59 -11.81 -19.78
N PRO A 19 2.84 -11.98 -20.21
CA PRO A 19 3.23 -13.03 -21.15
C PRO A 19 2.93 -14.47 -20.68
N ARG A 20 2.74 -14.66 -19.38
CA ARG A 20 2.43 -15.95 -18.76
C ARG A 20 0.95 -16.12 -18.39
N GLY A 21 0.08 -15.23 -18.88
CA GLY A 21 -1.34 -15.16 -18.56
C GLY A 21 -1.67 -14.10 -17.52
N TRP A 22 -2.84 -14.22 -16.92
CA TRP A 22 -3.38 -13.24 -15.97
C TRP A 22 -2.61 -13.23 -14.65
N ALA A 23 -2.08 -12.08 -14.30
CA ALA A 23 -1.59 -11.83 -12.96
C ALA A 23 -2.76 -11.63 -11.98
N PHE A 24 -3.76 -10.81 -12.37
CA PHE A 24 -5.05 -10.67 -11.71
C PHE A 24 -6.11 -10.21 -12.72
N ARG A 25 -7.40 -10.48 -12.44
CA ARG A 25 -8.49 -10.13 -13.36
C ARG A 25 -9.79 -9.83 -12.63
N GLY A 26 -10.62 -8.95 -13.21
CA GLY A 26 -11.97 -8.67 -12.74
C GLY A 26 -12.03 -8.07 -11.33
N VAL A 27 -10.99 -7.31 -10.94
CA VAL A 27 -10.92 -6.74 -9.58
C VAL A 27 -11.83 -5.54 -9.48
N GLY A 28 -12.73 -5.57 -8.49
CA GLY A 28 -13.54 -4.44 -8.03
C GLY A 28 -13.02 -3.91 -6.70
N VAL A 29 -12.95 -2.59 -6.55
CA VAL A 29 -12.63 -1.89 -5.31
C VAL A 29 -13.50 -0.65 -5.20
N ASP A 30 -14.02 -0.38 -4.01
CA ASP A 30 -14.64 0.90 -3.66
C ASP A 30 -14.26 1.24 -2.22
N ALA A 31 -13.33 2.17 -2.07
CA ALA A 31 -12.76 2.56 -0.78
C ALA A 31 -12.57 4.07 -0.70
N GLY A 32 -13.16 4.69 0.29
CA GLY A 32 -13.03 6.13 0.55
C GLY A 32 -11.62 6.51 1.04
N PRO A 33 -11.33 7.83 1.10
CA PRO A 33 -10.10 8.35 1.69
C PRO A 33 -9.90 7.88 3.14
N GLY A 34 -8.65 7.50 3.49
CA GLY A 34 -8.34 7.03 4.84
C GLY A 34 -8.75 5.57 5.12
N SER A 35 -9.17 4.82 4.10
CA SER A 35 -9.50 3.40 4.26
C SER A 35 -8.25 2.53 4.39
N LEU A 36 -8.39 1.43 5.13
CA LEU A 36 -7.48 0.29 5.11
C LEU A 36 -8.02 -0.75 4.13
N ILE A 37 -7.31 -0.97 3.03
CA ILE A 37 -7.66 -1.92 1.96
C ILE A 37 -6.74 -3.13 2.10
N ALA A 38 -7.30 -4.32 2.27
CA ALA A 38 -6.57 -5.57 2.37
C ALA A 38 -6.71 -6.39 1.06
N VAL A 39 -5.62 -6.50 0.32
CA VAL A 39 -5.54 -7.36 -0.87
C VAL A 39 -5.19 -8.77 -0.41
N ALA A 40 -6.22 -9.58 -0.21
CA ALA A 40 -6.12 -10.91 0.38
C ALA A 40 -6.14 -12.03 -0.66
N GLY A 41 -5.46 -13.13 -0.37
CA GLY A 41 -5.45 -14.33 -1.21
C GLY A 41 -4.19 -15.17 -1.06
N PRO A 42 -4.10 -16.31 -1.75
CA PRO A 42 -2.94 -17.18 -1.70
C PRO A 42 -1.72 -16.57 -2.38
N SER A 43 -0.53 -17.05 -2.03
CA SER A 43 0.72 -16.67 -2.71
C SER A 43 0.62 -16.93 -4.22
N GLY A 44 1.20 -16.04 -5.03
CA GLY A 44 1.17 -16.16 -6.49
C GLY A 44 -0.14 -15.74 -7.16
N SER A 45 -1.15 -15.25 -6.42
CA SER A 45 -2.42 -14.79 -6.99
C SER A 45 -2.38 -13.38 -7.58
N GLY A 46 -1.22 -12.77 -7.73
CA GLY A 46 -1.07 -11.44 -8.34
C GLY A 46 -1.35 -10.24 -7.41
N ARG A 47 -1.40 -10.45 -6.09
CA ARG A 47 -1.64 -9.41 -5.10
C ARG A 47 -0.64 -8.24 -5.19
N THR A 48 0.65 -8.56 -5.25
CA THR A 48 1.73 -7.57 -5.46
C THR A 48 1.55 -6.83 -6.79
N CYS A 49 1.15 -7.53 -7.86
CA CYS A 49 0.88 -6.90 -9.14
C CYS A 49 -0.28 -5.90 -9.05
N LEU A 50 -1.35 -6.24 -8.33
CA LEU A 50 -2.48 -5.33 -8.08
C LEU A 50 -2.03 -4.11 -7.27
N LEU A 51 -1.25 -4.30 -6.20
CA LEU A 51 -0.67 -3.21 -5.42
C LEU A 51 0.15 -2.25 -6.29
N LEU A 52 1.04 -2.81 -7.13
CA LEU A 52 1.87 -2.03 -8.06
C LEU A 52 1.04 -1.32 -9.13
N ALA A 53 -0.04 -1.94 -9.60
CA ALA A 53 -0.95 -1.33 -10.57
C ALA A 53 -1.72 -0.16 -9.95
N LEU A 54 -2.33 -0.32 -8.77
CA LEU A 54 -3.05 0.75 -8.07
C LEU A 54 -2.13 1.93 -7.71
N THR A 55 -0.86 1.67 -7.42
CA THR A 55 0.12 2.72 -7.13
C THR A 55 0.79 3.30 -8.39
N GLY A 56 0.31 2.94 -9.59
CA GLY A 56 0.77 3.44 -10.88
C GLY A 56 2.18 2.98 -11.29
N ARG A 57 2.67 1.88 -10.74
CA ARG A 57 4.00 1.30 -11.04
C ARG A 57 3.94 0.16 -12.03
N MET A 58 2.77 -0.47 -12.18
CA MET A 58 2.50 -1.50 -13.18
C MET A 58 1.28 -1.10 -14.00
N ARG A 59 1.34 -1.31 -15.32
CA ARG A 59 0.27 -0.89 -16.23
C ARG A 59 -0.76 -2.01 -16.34
N SER A 60 -2.01 -1.74 -15.98
CA SER A 60 -3.13 -2.65 -16.21
C SER A 60 -3.44 -2.79 -17.71
N THR A 61 -3.98 -3.94 -18.08
CA THR A 61 -4.36 -4.28 -19.47
C THR A 61 -5.87 -4.25 -19.69
N GLU A 62 -6.67 -4.43 -18.62
CA GLU A 62 -8.12 -4.48 -18.67
C GLU A 62 -8.73 -3.60 -17.57
N GLY A 63 -9.92 -3.10 -17.81
CA GLY A 63 -10.68 -2.28 -16.87
C GLY A 63 -10.05 -0.93 -16.54
N THR A 64 -10.57 -0.30 -15.51
CA THR A 64 -10.10 1.02 -15.05
C THR A 64 -10.06 1.07 -13.53
N ALA A 65 -9.14 1.89 -13.00
CA ALA A 65 -9.16 2.25 -11.59
C ALA A 65 -8.95 3.75 -11.43
N THR A 66 -9.44 4.31 -10.33
CA THR A 66 -9.21 5.71 -9.97
C THR A 66 -8.57 5.77 -8.60
N VAL A 67 -7.49 6.52 -8.47
CA VAL A 67 -6.75 6.73 -7.23
C VAL A 67 -6.61 8.23 -7.01
N GLY A 68 -7.37 8.78 -6.06
CA GLY A 68 -7.36 10.21 -5.74
C GLY A 68 -7.61 11.11 -6.95
N GLY A 69 -8.50 10.71 -7.87
CA GLY A 69 -8.79 11.43 -9.11
C GLY A 69 -7.86 11.09 -10.28
N ALA A 70 -6.77 10.35 -10.07
CA ALA A 70 -5.92 9.86 -11.16
C ALA A 70 -6.50 8.58 -11.77
N THR A 71 -6.89 8.62 -13.05
CA THR A 71 -7.42 7.45 -13.77
C THR A 71 -6.29 6.57 -14.29
N LEU A 72 -6.31 5.29 -13.91
CA LEU A 72 -5.39 4.26 -14.38
C LEU A 72 -5.99 3.45 -15.54
N PRO A 73 -5.19 3.05 -16.50
CA PRO A 73 -3.74 3.21 -16.62
C PRO A 73 -3.27 4.52 -17.25
N ARG A 74 -4.16 5.48 -17.53
CA ARG A 74 -3.80 6.70 -18.29
C ARG A 74 -2.90 7.66 -17.50
N GLN A 75 -3.13 7.80 -16.20
CA GLN A 75 -2.47 8.80 -15.33
C GLN A 75 -1.55 8.17 -14.30
N MET A 76 -0.80 7.12 -14.67
CA MET A 76 0.12 6.41 -13.77
C MET A 76 1.12 7.33 -13.06
N ALA A 77 1.64 8.36 -13.77
CA ALA A 77 2.59 9.29 -13.17
C ALA A 77 1.97 10.14 -12.04
N ALA A 78 0.67 10.47 -12.13
CA ALA A 78 -0.05 11.17 -11.07
C ALA A 78 -0.25 10.25 -9.87
N ALA A 79 -0.68 9.00 -10.06
CA ALA A 79 -0.81 8.01 -9.01
C ALA A 79 0.53 7.75 -8.30
N ARG A 80 1.64 7.61 -9.04
CA ARG A 80 2.99 7.43 -8.46
C ARG A 80 3.41 8.61 -7.57
N ARG A 81 3.14 9.84 -7.98
CA ARG A 81 3.48 11.02 -7.18
C ARG A 81 2.67 11.13 -5.89
N ALA A 82 1.43 10.65 -5.92
CA ALA A 82 0.51 10.71 -4.79
C ALA A 82 0.62 9.49 -3.85
N SER A 83 1.35 8.43 -4.25
CA SER A 83 1.51 7.19 -3.51
C SER A 83 2.96 6.90 -3.14
N ALA A 84 3.15 6.17 -2.04
CA ALA A 84 4.44 5.58 -1.67
C ALA A 84 4.29 4.07 -1.45
N LEU A 85 5.39 3.34 -1.61
CA LEU A 85 5.48 1.92 -1.29
C LEU A 85 6.40 1.73 -0.08
N ALA A 86 6.04 0.79 0.77
CA ALA A 86 6.87 0.29 1.87
C ALA A 86 6.92 -1.23 1.80
N HIS A 87 8.09 -1.79 2.08
CA HIS A 87 8.31 -3.23 2.23
C HIS A 87 7.76 -4.06 1.05
N VAL A 88 8.07 -3.66 -0.18
CA VAL A 88 7.73 -4.42 -1.39
C VAL A 88 9.00 -5.12 -1.87
N PRO A 89 9.13 -6.45 -1.72
CA PRO A 89 10.33 -7.19 -2.09
C PRO A 89 10.73 -6.96 -3.55
N GLY A 90 12.01 -6.69 -3.78
CA GLY A 90 12.55 -6.38 -5.10
C GLY A 90 12.23 -4.97 -5.63
N VAL A 91 11.49 -4.15 -4.90
CA VAL A 91 11.09 -2.79 -5.33
C VAL A 91 11.53 -1.73 -4.32
N THR A 92 11.36 -1.99 -3.03
CA THR A 92 11.67 -1.05 -1.94
C THR A 92 12.51 -1.70 -0.86
N ASP A 93 13.43 -2.57 -1.26
CA ASP A 93 14.34 -3.24 -0.33
C ASP A 93 15.24 -2.22 0.37
N LEU A 94 15.43 -2.42 1.67
CA LEU A 94 16.40 -1.67 2.43
C LEU A 94 17.80 -2.23 2.17
N ASP A 95 18.78 -1.37 1.98
CA ASP A 95 20.19 -1.81 1.91
C ASP A 95 20.63 -2.30 3.31
N PRO A 96 20.97 -3.58 3.47
CA PRO A 96 21.35 -4.14 4.76
C PRO A 96 22.67 -3.56 5.31
N ALA A 97 23.49 -2.95 4.47
CA ALA A 97 24.75 -2.34 4.87
C ALA A 97 24.60 -0.93 5.42
N LEU A 98 23.54 -0.22 5.02
CA LEU A 98 23.26 1.12 5.51
C LEU A 98 22.63 1.10 6.90
N THR A 99 22.85 2.19 7.63
CA THR A 99 22.22 2.42 8.94
C THR A 99 20.83 3.04 8.79
N VAL A 100 20.03 2.95 9.84
CA VAL A 100 18.72 3.61 9.94
C VAL A 100 18.85 5.13 9.64
N GLY A 101 19.88 5.77 10.19
CA GLY A 101 20.13 7.19 9.99
C GLY A 101 20.47 7.55 8.54
N GLU A 102 21.26 6.71 7.87
CA GLU A 102 21.61 6.91 6.44
C GLU A 102 20.42 6.79 5.54
N HIS A 103 19.56 5.78 5.72
CA HIS A 103 18.31 5.64 4.97
C HIS A 103 17.37 6.85 5.17
N LEU A 104 17.22 7.33 6.41
CA LEU A 104 16.41 8.50 6.69
C LEU A 104 16.96 9.78 6.06
N LEU A 105 18.30 9.94 6.10
CA LEU A 105 18.97 11.08 5.47
C LEU A 105 18.81 11.04 3.95
N GLU A 106 19.08 9.89 3.32
CA GLU A 106 18.89 9.69 1.90
C GLU A 106 17.47 10.01 1.47
N ARG A 107 16.48 9.47 2.19
CA ARG A 107 15.06 9.72 1.89
C ARG A 107 14.70 11.20 2.02
N ALA A 108 15.22 11.88 3.03
CA ALA A 108 15.01 13.31 3.21
C ALA A 108 15.62 14.14 2.09
N LEU A 109 16.83 13.77 1.61
CA LEU A 109 17.48 14.42 0.49
C LEU A 109 16.72 14.22 -0.83
N LEU A 110 16.28 13.00 -1.11
CA LEU A 110 15.45 12.67 -2.28
C LEU A 110 14.13 13.43 -2.25
N GLN A 111 13.48 13.50 -1.08
CA GLN A 111 12.22 14.22 -0.93
C GLN A 111 12.41 15.73 -1.16
N ARG A 112 13.52 16.30 -0.72
CA ARG A 112 13.86 17.72 -0.98
C ARG A 112 14.07 18.00 -2.47
N ARG A 113 14.67 17.05 -3.19
CA ARG A 113 14.99 17.22 -4.61
C ARG A 113 13.81 17.00 -5.54
N PHE A 114 12.94 16.02 -5.21
CA PHE A 114 11.89 15.54 -6.10
C PHE A 114 10.47 15.64 -5.54
N GLY A 115 10.29 15.89 -4.25
CA GLY A 115 8.99 15.90 -3.57
C GLY A 115 8.31 17.26 -3.48
N GLY A 116 8.92 18.32 -4.01
CA GLY A 116 8.35 19.66 -3.99
C GLY A 116 7.22 19.85 -5.01
N SER A 117 6.13 20.48 -4.60
CA SER A 117 5.15 21.07 -5.52
C SER A 117 5.86 22.15 -6.35
N LEU A 118 5.37 22.41 -7.58
CA LEU A 118 5.83 23.56 -8.40
C LEU A 118 5.82 24.88 -7.60
N LYS A 119 4.85 25.05 -6.69
CA LYS A 119 4.76 26.21 -5.77
C LYS A 119 5.89 26.24 -4.74
N ASP A 120 6.33 25.08 -4.26
CA ASP A 120 7.45 24.96 -3.32
C ASP A 120 8.80 25.14 -4.03
N SER A 121 8.91 24.72 -5.29
CA SER A 121 10.08 24.97 -6.14
C SER A 121 10.31 26.46 -6.42
N LEU A 122 9.25 27.23 -6.60
CA LEU A 122 9.35 28.69 -6.81
C LEU A 122 9.69 29.47 -5.53
N ARG A 123 9.27 28.97 -4.35
CA ARG A 123 9.58 29.56 -3.03
C ARG A 123 10.86 28.98 -2.40
N GLY A 124 11.32 27.83 -2.88
CA GLY A 124 12.43 27.09 -2.30
C GLY A 124 13.76 27.82 -2.20
N PRO A 125 14.20 28.62 -3.21
CA PRO A 125 15.45 29.39 -3.14
C PRO A 125 15.47 30.48 -2.07
N LEU A 126 14.31 31.01 -1.71
CA LEU A 126 14.16 32.13 -0.78
C LEU A 126 14.09 31.74 0.71
N ARG A 127 13.93 30.45 1.02
CA ARG A 127 13.84 29.99 2.43
C ARG A 127 15.23 29.68 2.98
N PRO A 128 15.55 30.12 4.21
CA PRO A 128 16.81 29.85 4.88
C PRO A 128 17.11 28.34 4.95
N ARG A 129 18.40 27.98 4.80
CA ARG A 129 18.85 26.58 4.85
C ARG A 129 18.50 25.90 6.18
N ALA A 130 18.54 26.66 7.28
CA ALA A 130 18.20 26.19 8.62
C ALA A 130 16.73 25.79 8.74
N GLU A 131 15.81 26.60 8.22
CA GLU A 131 14.38 26.29 8.24
C GLU A 131 14.05 25.02 7.44
N ARG A 132 14.69 24.86 6.28
CA ARG A 132 14.53 23.64 5.45
C ARG A 132 15.08 22.39 6.14
N ALA A 133 16.15 22.52 6.91
CA ALA A 133 16.71 21.42 7.69
C ALA A 133 15.80 21.04 8.86
N ALA A 134 15.27 22.03 9.58
CA ALA A 134 14.32 21.84 10.68
C ALA A 134 13.02 21.17 10.19
N GLU A 135 12.47 21.64 9.07
CA GLU A 135 11.29 21.01 8.46
C GLU A 135 11.55 19.54 8.05
N GLY A 136 12.72 19.26 7.47
CA GLY A 136 13.12 17.89 7.12
C GLY A 136 13.21 16.99 8.34
N LYS A 137 13.78 17.49 9.44
CA LYS A 137 13.86 16.75 10.71
C LYS A 137 12.46 16.47 11.28
N LEU A 138 11.57 17.47 11.32
CA LEU A 138 10.20 17.29 11.79
C LEU A 138 9.42 16.26 10.96
N ARG A 139 9.62 16.21 9.65
CA ARG A 139 9.00 15.20 8.78
C ARG A 139 9.50 13.80 9.10
N ILE A 140 10.80 13.63 9.33
CA ILE A 140 11.39 12.36 9.73
C ILE A 140 10.84 11.92 11.08
N ASP A 141 10.88 12.80 12.08
CA ASP A 141 10.42 12.48 13.45
C ASP A 141 8.92 12.12 13.46
N SER A 142 8.09 12.87 12.71
CA SER A 142 6.67 12.55 12.53
C SER A 142 6.45 11.20 11.82
N ALA A 143 7.24 10.87 10.80
CA ALA A 143 7.13 9.61 10.07
C ALA A 143 7.54 8.42 10.94
N LEU A 144 8.60 8.55 11.74
CA LEU A 144 9.05 7.54 12.69
C LEU A 144 8.00 7.28 13.78
N ALA A 145 7.45 8.35 14.35
CA ALA A 145 6.38 8.24 15.34
C ALA A 145 5.14 7.56 14.76
N ALA A 146 4.72 7.92 13.53
CA ALA A 146 3.61 7.29 12.84
C ALA A 146 3.85 5.82 12.49
N ALA A 147 5.11 5.42 12.25
CA ALA A 147 5.52 4.05 12.00
C ALA A 147 5.80 3.25 13.30
N GLY A 148 5.72 3.88 14.47
CA GLY A 148 6.02 3.25 15.75
C GLY A 148 7.47 2.76 15.87
N LEU A 149 8.42 3.44 15.23
CA LEU A 149 9.84 3.12 15.31
C LEU A 149 10.54 4.13 16.24
N ASP A 150 10.92 3.67 17.42
CA ASP A 150 11.73 4.44 18.35
C ASP A 150 13.22 4.20 18.06
N ARG A 151 13.89 5.24 17.59
CA ARG A 151 15.33 5.16 17.31
C ARG A 151 16.18 4.98 18.55
N GLU A 152 15.71 5.47 19.70
CA GLU A 152 16.47 5.39 20.95
C GLU A 152 16.42 3.98 21.56
N ALA A 153 15.36 3.22 21.24
CA ALA A 153 15.24 1.82 21.61
C ALA A 153 16.15 0.87 20.82
N LEU A 154 16.66 1.31 19.64
CA LEU A 154 17.55 0.48 18.83
C LEU A 154 18.94 0.34 19.48
N PRO A 155 19.64 -0.81 19.30
CA PRO A 155 20.90 -1.13 19.99
C PRO A 155 22.02 -0.07 19.83
N LYS A 156 22.07 0.62 18.68
CA LYS A 156 23.03 1.69 18.38
C LYS A 156 22.33 2.97 17.95
N GLY A 157 21.04 3.12 18.28
CA GLY A 157 20.23 4.25 17.86
C GLY A 157 20.19 4.36 16.33
N SER A 158 20.28 5.56 15.80
CA SER A 158 20.31 5.80 14.35
C SER A 158 21.52 5.16 13.61
N ARG A 159 22.53 4.69 14.33
CA ARG A 159 23.70 3.96 13.78
C ARG A 159 23.49 2.46 13.70
N THR A 160 22.33 1.93 14.09
CA THR A 160 21.99 0.52 13.91
C THR A 160 21.91 0.23 12.40
N ALA A 161 22.70 -0.75 11.93
CA ALA A 161 22.64 -1.20 10.54
C ALA A 161 21.32 -1.96 10.29
N VAL A 162 20.78 -1.86 9.07
CA VAL A 162 19.51 -2.51 8.74
C VAL A 162 19.56 -4.03 8.92
N ARG A 163 20.71 -4.67 8.66
CA ARG A 163 20.91 -6.10 8.89
C ARG A 163 20.80 -6.53 10.36
N ASP A 164 20.98 -5.58 11.29
CA ASP A 164 20.92 -5.80 12.75
C ASP A 164 19.51 -5.54 13.32
N LEU A 165 18.57 -5.08 12.46
CA LEU A 165 17.17 -4.86 12.83
C LEU A 165 16.39 -6.17 12.87
N GLU A 166 15.49 -6.28 13.82
CA GLU A 166 14.44 -7.29 13.79
C GLU A 166 13.47 -7.04 12.61
N ARG A 167 12.75 -8.07 12.21
CA ARG A 167 11.86 -8.00 11.05
C ARG A 167 10.79 -6.93 11.19
N LEU A 168 10.17 -6.83 12.34
CA LEU A 168 9.16 -5.81 12.63
C LEU A 168 9.77 -4.40 12.62
N GLU A 169 10.99 -4.23 13.13
CA GLU A 169 11.72 -2.96 13.09
C GLU A 169 12.06 -2.56 11.64
N ALA A 170 12.51 -3.50 10.81
CA ALA A 170 12.79 -3.27 9.41
C ALA A 170 11.52 -2.87 8.63
N LEU A 171 10.37 -3.51 8.90
CA LEU A 171 9.09 -3.13 8.32
C LEU A 171 8.68 -1.72 8.77
N ARG A 172 8.78 -1.41 10.06
CA ARG A 172 8.51 -0.07 10.59
C ARG A 172 9.40 0.99 9.96
N LEU A 173 10.69 0.69 9.75
CA LEU A 173 11.60 1.58 9.03
C LEU A 173 11.14 1.81 7.58
N SER A 174 10.80 0.76 6.84
CA SER A 174 10.26 0.87 5.47
C SER A 174 9.01 1.76 5.43
N VAL A 175 8.09 1.57 6.38
CA VAL A 175 6.88 2.39 6.51
C VAL A 175 7.24 3.85 6.83
N ALA A 176 8.14 4.10 7.77
CA ALA A 176 8.61 5.44 8.11
C ALA A 176 9.19 6.15 6.88
N LEU A 177 10.08 5.50 6.13
CA LEU A 177 10.68 6.05 4.92
C LEU A 177 9.63 6.40 3.87
N ALA A 178 8.60 5.58 3.69
CA ALA A 178 7.49 5.87 2.80
C ALA A 178 6.68 7.10 3.25
N LEU A 179 6.43 7.23 4.56
CA LEU A 179 5.65 8.32 5.15
C LEU A 179 6.36 9.68 5.16
N VAL A 180 7.71 9.75 5.05
CA VAL A 180 8.46 11.03 4.96
C VAL A 180 7.90 11.93 3.84
N GLY A 181 7.45 11.32 2.73
CA GLY A 181 6.85 12.02 1.59
C GLY A 181 5.41 12.47 1.81
N ARG A 182 4.78 12.13 2.94
CA ARG A 182 3.36 12.36 3.22
C ARG A 182 2.46 11.92 2.07
N PRO A 183 2.52 10.65 1.65
CA PRO A 183 1.70 10.15 0.55
C PRO A 183 0.21 10.16 0.95
N GLY A 184 -0.66 10.32 -0.03
CA GLY A 184 -2.09 10.11 0.15
C GLY A 184 -2.48 8.63 0.10
N LEU A 185 -1.65 7.78 -0.52
CA LEU A 185 -1.79 6.33 -0.57
C LEU A 185 -0.48 5.65 -0.18
N LEU A 186 -0.53 4.79 0.82
CA LEU A 186 0.58 3.93 1.24
C LEU A 186 0.32 2.48 0.80
N GLY A 187 1.20 1.92 0.00
CA GLY A 187 1.19 0.49 -0.34
C GLY A 187 2.18 -0.29 0.49
N VAL A 188 1.77 -1.42 1.07
CA VAL A 188 2.64 -2.32 1.86
C VAL A 188 2.42 -3.75 1.38
N ASP A 189 3.50 -4.46 1.07
CA ASP A 189 3.44 -5.88 0.69
C ASP A 189 3.89 -6.79 1.84
N ASP A 190 3.57 -8.07 1.75
CA ASP A 190 4.01 -9.12 2.67
C ASP A 190 3.83 -8.78 4.17
N THR A 191 2.67 -8.24 4.53
CA THR A 191 2.39 -7.78 5.91
C THR A 191 2.34 -8.90 6.93
N ASP A 192 2.23 -10.15 6.49
CA ASP A 192 2.08 -11.35 7.34
C ASP A 192 3.18 -12.41 7.15
N LEU A 193 4.10 -12.20 6.20
CA LEU A 193 5.10 -13.20 5.87
C LEU A 193 6.19 -13.30 6.96
N LYS A 194 6.34 -14.50 7.54
CA LYS A 194 7.34 -14.83 8.56
C LYS A 194 7.26 -13.96 9.84
N LEU A 195 6.12 -13.42 10.16
CA LEU A 195 5.82 -12.78 11.43
C LEU A 195 5.05 -13.75 12.34
N SER A 196 5.28 -13.68 13.62
CA SER A 196 4.42 -14.32 14.64
C SER A 196 3.02 -13.70 14.63
N ASP A 197 2.05 -14.36 15.25
CA ASP A 197 0.68 -13.83 15.36
C ASP A 197 0.64 -12.49 16.11
N ALA A 198 1.47 -12.34 17.14
CA ALA A 198 1.60 -11.10 17.91
C ALA A 198 2.15 -9.96 17.03
N GLU A 199 3.27 -10.19 16.34
CA GLU A 199 3.87 -9.21 15.44
C GLU A 199 2.92 -8.82 14.30
N ARG A 200 2.16 -9.79 13.76
CA ARG A 200 1.14 -9.56 12.75
C ARG A 200 0.03 -8.65 13.26
N ALA A 201 -0.43 -8.88 14.48
CA ALA A 201 -1.42 -8.02 15.14
C ALA A 201 -0.88 -6.58 15.32
N GLU A 202 0.40 -6.42 15.68
CA GLU A 202 1.05 -5.11 15.80
C GLU A 202 1.14 -4.40 14.43
N VAL A 203 1.48 -5.11 13.35
CA VAL A 203 1.52 -4.55 11.98
C VAL A 203 0.13 -4.07 11.58
N TRP A 204 -0.92 -4.86 11.82
CA TRP A 204 -2.28 -4.45 11.49
C TRP A 204 -2.75 -3.26 12.31
N ALA A 205 -2.42 -3.22 13.60
CA ALA A 205 -2.72 -2.06 14.46
C ALA A 205 -2.02 -0.80 13.95
N LEU A 206 -0.75 -0.90 13.54
CA LEU A 206 0.02 0.17 12.92
C LEU A 206 -0.65 0.68 11.63
N LEU A 207 -0.95 -0.22 10.67
CA LEU A 207 -1.55 0.15 9.40
C LEU A 207 -2.93 0.77 9.57
N LYS A 208 -3.72 0.26 10.52
CA LYS A 208 -5.02 0.83 10.90
C LYS A 208 -4.87 2.24 11.48
N SER A 209 -3.89 2.48 12.34
CA SER A 209 -3.59 3.81 12.90
C SER A 209 -3.20 4.81 11.81
N ILE A 210 -2.38 4.39 10.84
CA ILE A 210 -2.00 5.20 9.68
C ILE A 210 -3.23 5.55 8.84
N ALA A 211 -4.12 4.59 8.60
CA ALA A 211 -5.37 4.82 7.87
C ALA A 211 -6.26 5.81 8.62
N GLN A 212 -6.45 5.63 9.92
CA GLN A 212 -7.23 6.54 10.79
C GLN A 212 -6.64 7.96 10.86
N SER A 213 -5.32 8.10 10.72
CA SER A 213 -4.67 9.41 10.63
C SER A 213 -4.89 10.13 9.29
N GLY A 214 -5.61 9.49 8.36
CA GLY A 214 -6.04 10.06 7.10
C GLY A 214 -5.20 9.69 5.88
N THR A 215 -4.29 8.72 5.96
CA THR A 215 -3.59 8.16 4.78
C THR A 215 -4.28 6.87 4.36
N THR A 216 -4.69 6.74 3.11
CA THR A 216 -5.24 5.46 2.60
C THR A 216 -4.13 4.42 2.54
N VAL A 217 -4.41 3.21 3.03
CA VAL A 217 -3.44 2.10 3.07
C VAL A 217 -3.94 0.96 2.21
N VAL A 218 -3.09 0.42 1.33
CA VAL A 218 -3.30 -0.83 0.59
C VAL A 218 -2.26 -1.83 1.06
N ALA A 219 -2.70 -2.87 1.75
CA ALA A 219 -1.84 -3.89 2.32
C ALA A 219 -2.09 -5.25 1.66
N VAL A 220 -1.01 -5.94 1.27
CA VAL A 220 -1.06 -7.30 0.72
C VAL A 220 -0.88 -8.30 1.85
N CYS A 221 -1.79 -9.28 1.95
CA CYS A 221 -1.83 -10.27 3.03
C CYS A 221 -2.37 -11.61 2.55
N GLY A 222 -2.19 -12.65 3.33
CA GLY A 222 -2.86 -13.94 3.16
C GLY A 222 -4.33 -13.85 3.56
N GLU A 223 -4.59 -13.24 4.73
CA GLU A 223 -5.92 -13.08 5.31
C GLU A 223 -6.16 -11.63 5.71
N ALA A 224 -7.34 -11.11 5.35
CA ALA A 224 -7.71 -9.73 5.66
C ALA A 224 -8.15 -9.61 7.13
N PRO A 225 -7.68 -8.57 7.85
CA PRO A 225 -8.12 -8.29 9.21
C PRO A 225 -9.54 -7.72 9.21
N ASP A 226 -10.19 -7.80 10.36
CA ASP A 226 -11.51 -7.22 10.57
C ASP A 226 -11.50 -5.70 10.37
N GLY A 227 -12.55 -5.21 9.70
CA GLY A 227 -12.74 -3.78 9.45
C GLY A 227 -11.91 -3.21 8.30
N ALA A 228 -11.14 -4.02 7.57
CA ALA A 228 -10.51 -3.63 6.31
C ALA A 228 -11.46 -3.85 5.12
N VAL A 229 -11.35 -3.01 4.10
CA VAL A 229 -11.99 -3.25 2.79
C VAL A 229 -11.27 -4.42 2.13
N ARG A 230 -11.92 -5.57 2.06
CA ARG A 230 -11.35 -6.79 1.48
C ARG A 230 -11.40 -6.76 -0.03
N VAL A 231 -10.26 -7.00 -0.67
CA VAL A 231 -10.13 -7.11 -2.13
C VAL A 231 -9.50 -8.45 -2.48
N SER A 232 -10.14 -9.18 -3.41
CA SER A 232 -9.62 -10.43 -3.96
C SER A 232 -9.06 -10.20 -5.35
N THR A 233 -7.94 -10.87 -5.68
CA THR A 233 -7.34 -10.87 -7.02
C THR A 233 -7.95 -11.91 -7.96
N ARG A 234 -8.87 -12.74 -7.47
CA ARG A 234 -9.64 -13.69 -8.26
C ARG A 234 -11.05 -13.14 -8.47
N PRO A 235 -11.64 -13.32 -9.68
CA PRO A 235 -13.04 -13.00 -9.88
C PRO A 235 -13.88 -13.78 -8.86
N THR A 236 -14.71 -13.08 -8.10
CA THR A 236 -15.78 -13.70 -7.36
C THR A 236 -16.77 -14.19 -8.41
N HIS A 237 -16.84 -15.51 -8.62
CA HIS A 237 -18.00 -16.08 -9.24
C HIS A 237 -19.18 -15.75 -8.31
N HIS A 238 -19.98 -14.76 -8.67
CA HIS A 238 -21.36 -14.72 -8.19
C HIS A 238 -22.02 -15.98 -8.74
N THR A 239 -22.07 -17.02 -7.93
CA THR A 239 -23.02 -18.09 -8.12
C THR A 239 -24.39 -17.43 -7.89
N SER A 240 -25.04 -17.02 -8.97
CA SER A 240 -26.46 -16.74 -8.96
C SER A 240 -27.13 -18.07 -8.60
N GLU A 241 -27.57 -18.18 -7.34
CA GLU A 241 -28.51 -19.22 -6.88
C GLU A 241 -29.85 -19.01 -7.56
N THR A 242 -29.97 -19.35 -8.84
CA THR A 242 -31.24 -19.25 -9.56
C THR A 242 -31.42 -20.37 -10.62
N ASP A 243 -30.65 -21.48 -10.57
CA ASP A 243 -30.85 -22.53 -11.58
C ASP A 243 -31.03 -23.96 -11.04
N ASP A 244 -31.23 -24.14 -9.73
CA ASP A 244 -31.49 -25.48 -9.17
C ASP A 244 -32.97 -25.79 -8.93
N LYS A 245 -33.91 -24.99 -9.47
CA LYS A 245 -35.35 -25.25 -9.30
C LYS A 245 -36.06 -25.78 -10.55
N GLU A 246 -35.45 -25.74 -11.72
CA GLU A 246 -36.08 -26.23 -12.96
C GLU A 246 -35.70 -27.68 -13.36
N THR A 247 -34.68 -28.29 -12.76
CA THR A 247 -34.31 -29.67 -13.07
C THR A 247 -35.00 -30.73 -12.18
N ALA A 248 -35.70 -30.34 -11.12
CA ALA A 248 -36.41 -31.29 -10.27
C ALA A 248 -37.83 -31.62 -10.78
N ASP A 249 -38.42 -30.78 -11.63
CA ASP A 249 -39.80 -31.02 -12.15
C ASP A 249 -39.83 -31.82 -13.45
N ALA A 250 -38.70 -31.95 -14.17
CA ALA A 250 -38.65 -32.68 -15.44
C ALA A 250 -38.47 -34.22 -15.30
N LEU A 251 -38.21 -34.73 -14.10
CA LEU A 251 -38.01 -36.15 -13.83
C LEU A 251 -39.22 -36.84 -13.22
N ALA A 252 -40.30 -36.11 -12.95
CA ALA A 252 -41.52 -36.66 -12.35
C ALA A 252 -42.61 -37.11 -13.36
N GLU A 253 -42.47 -36.80 -14.66
CA GLU A 253 -43.48 -37.09 -15.67
C GLU A 253 -43.24 -38.31 -16.59
N THR A 254 -42.14 -39.06 -16.45
CA THR A 254 -41.87 -40.24 -17.30
C THR A 254 -42.05 -41.58 -16.61
N GLY A 255 -42.86 -41.67 -15.60
CA GLY A 255 -43.13 -42.89 -14.81
C GLY A 255 -44.57 -43.34 -14.74
N ARG A 256 -45.36 -43.24 -15.84
CA ARG A 256 -46.67 -43.91 -15.96
C ARG A 256 -46.99 -44.22 -17.42
N SER A 257 -46.72 -45.42 -17.86
CA SER A 257 -47.50 -46.27 -18.79
C SER A 257 -46.87 -47.64 -18.84
#